data_85623764c86d28dcaa4d12dbd85d5914
#
_entry.id   85623764c86d28dcaa4d12dbd85d5914
#
_cell.length_a   1.000
_cell.length_b   1.000
_cell.length_c   1.000
_cell.angle_alpha   90.00
_cell.angle_beta   90.00
_cell.angle_gamma   90.00
#
_symmetry.space_group_name_H-M   'P 1'
#
loop_
_entity.id
_entity.type
_entity.pdbx_description
1 polymer ?
#
loop_
_entity_poly.entity_id
_entity_poly.type
_entity_poly.pdbx_seq_one_letter_code
_entity_poly.pdbx_strand_id
1 'polypeptide(L)'
;MPTPRAKLVGVGMLNPSQADETRDDPTIRQCRARGRQAGLAGLVVWNLFAFRATLPTDLKLALDPVGPDNDAAIALALDLSSRTILAWGNHGAFAGRDRVVLGLCNAHATPLHVLGITGEGHPRHPLYLPRGTRLRRWNPLLPNQR
;
A
#
# COMPACT_ATOMS: atom_id res chain seq x y z
N MET A 1 24.04 -14.72 16.09
CA MET A 1 23.72 -14.02 14.82
C MET A 1 22.22 -13.99 14.61
N PRO A 2 21.64 -12.81 14.46
CA PRO A 2 20.22 -12.76 14.14
C PRO A 2 19.97 -13.41 12.77
N THR A 3 18.89 -14.18 12.67
CA THR A 3 18.47 -14.74 11.39
C THR A 3 18.17 -13.60 10.43
N PRO A 4 18.67 -13.62 9.18
CA PRO A 4 18.31 -12.60 8.21
C PRO A 4 16.81 -12.51 8.08
N ARG A 5 16.24 -11.32 8.18
CA ARG A 5 14.82 -11.13 7.93
C ARG A 5 14.51 -11.57 6.51
N ALA A 6 13.42 -12.32 6.33
CA ALA A 6 12.93 -12.62 5.00
C ALA A 6 12.72 -11.29 4.26
N LYS A 7 13.15 -11.24 2.99
CA LYS A 7 12.98 -10.04 2.17
C LYS A 7 11.54 -9.97 1.70
N LEU A 8 10.70 -9.28 2.46
CA LEU A 8 9.30 -9.06 2.13
C LEU A 8 9.09 -7.67 1.56
N VAL A 9 8.14 -7.53 0.68
CA VAL A 9 7.66 -6.24 0.19
C VAL A 9 6.28 -5.96 0.78
N GLY A 10 6.13 -4.81 1.41
CA GLY A 10 4.83 -4.33 1.88
C GLY A 10 4.08 -3.65 0.75
N VAL A 11 2.76 -3.81 0.71
CA VAL A 11 1.89 -3.14 -0.25
C VAL A 11 0.77 -2.46 0.50
N GLY A 12 0.75 -1.12 0.43
CA GLY A 12 -0.28 -0.30 1.04
C GLY A 12 -1.39 0.02 0.06
N MET A 13 -2.57 -0.53 0.31
CA MET A 13 -3.77 -0.37 -0.51
C MET A 13 -4.79 0.52 0.20
N LEU A 14 -5.91 0.82 -0.46
CA LEU A 14 -6.97 1.65 0.12
C LEU A 14 -7.74 0.91 1.21
N ASN A 15 -8.36 -0.21 0.87
CA ASN A 15 -9.18 -1.01 1.76
C ASN A 15 -9.38 -2.41 1.19
N PRO A 16 -9.72 -3.41 2.04
CA PRO A 16 -10.06 -4.73 1.53
C PRO A 16 -11.32 -4.67 0.66
N SER A 17 -11.30 -5.37 -0.47
CA SER A 17 -12.49 -5.50 -1.30
C SER A 17 -13.39 -6.61 -0.76
N GLN A 18 -14.66 -6.64 -1.19
CA GLN A 18 -15.58 -7.73 -0.87
C GLN A 18 -15.35 -8.97 -1.75
N ALA A 19 -14.35 -8.94 -2.64
CA ALA A 19 -13.97 -10.09 -3.42
C ALA A 19 -13.55 -11.25 -2.48
N ASP A 20 -13.80 -12.47 -2.95
CA ASP A 20 -13.48 -13.68 -2.20
C ASP A 20 -11.99 -13.69 -1.80
N GLU A 21 -11.72 -13.91 -0.51
CA GLU A 21 -10.36 -13.97 0.03
C GLU A 21 -9.53 -15.09 -0.59
N THR A 22 -10.17 -16.10 -1.15
CA THR A 22 -9.49 -17.22 -1.80
C THR A 22 -9.09 -16.93 -3.25
N ARG A 23 -9.58 -15.85 -3.83
CA ARG A 23 -9.23 -15.44 -5.20
C ARG A 23 -8.06 -14.46 -5.18
N ASP A 24 -7.06 -14.78 -5.98
CA ASP A 24 -5.98 -13.83 -6.23
C ASP A 24 -6.54 -12.60 -6.97
N ASP A 25 -6.51 -11.47 -6.29
CA ASP A 25 -6.80 -10.18 -6.90
C ASP A 25 -5.75 -9.90 -7.99
N PRO A 26 -6.15 -9.45 -9.20
CA PRO A 26 -5.18 -9.04 -10.23
C PRO A 26 -4.15 -8.03 -9.73
N THR A 27 -4.54 -7.13 -8.85
CA THR A 27 -3.64 -6.17 -8.21
C THR A 27 -2.55 -6.87 -7.41
N ILE A 28 -2.93 -7.82 -6.58
CA ILE A 28 -2.00 -8.60 -5.74
C ILE A 28 -1.06 -9.41 -6.63
N ARG A 29 -1.58 -10.02 -7.69
CA ARG A 29 -0.73 -10.77 -8.65
C ARG A 29 0.32 -9.88 -9.28
N GLN A 30 -0.02 -8.66 -9.68
CA GLN A 30 0.95 -7.72 -10.23
C GLN A 30 2.01 -7.32 -9.22
N CYS A 31 1.60 -7.04 -7.98
CA CYS A 31 2.55 -6.71 -6.92
C CYS A 31 3.49 -7.87 -6.63
N ARG A 32 2.95 -9.09 -6.61
CA ARG A 32 3.74 -10.31 -6.38
C ARG A 32 4.77 -10.52 -7.50
N ALA A 33 4.36 -10.34 -8.75
CA ALA A 33 5.26 -10.47 -9.90
C ALA A 33 6.40 -9.45 -9.82
N ARG A 34 6.10 -8.21 -9.47
CA ARG A 34 7.12 -7.16 -9.32
C ARG A 34 8.05 -7.44 -8.15
N GLY A 35 7.53 -7.96 -7.04
CA GLY A 35 8.34 -8.39 -5.92
C GLY A 35 9.33 -9.49 -6.30
N ARG A 36 8.88 -10.49 -7.07
CA ARG A 36 9.75 -11.57 -7.56
C ARG A 36 10.84 -11.04 -8.48
N GLN A 37 10.52 -10.10 -9.37
CA GLN A 37 11.50 -9.46 -10.25
C GLN A 37 12.58 -8.72 -9.45
N ALA A 38 12.22 -8.17 -8.30
CA ALA A 38 13.16 -7.49 -7.41
C ALA A 38 13.90 -8.44 -6.45
N GLY A 39 13.69 -9.76 -6.58
CA GLY A 39 14.35 -10.76 -5.72
C GLY A 39 13.75 -10.86 -4.34
N LEU A 40 12.50 -10.47 -4.15
CA LEU A 40 11.82 -10.49 -2.84
C LEU A 40 11.06 -11.80 -2.65
N ALA A 41 11.00 -12.29 -1.41
CA ALA A 41 10.47 -13.60 -1.08
C ALA A 41 8.95 -13.64 -0.93
N GLY A 42 8.29 -12.51 -0.68
CA GLY A 42 6.84 -12.49 -0.48
C GLY A 42 6.26 -11.11 -0.26
N LEU A 43 4.94 -11.04 -0.11
CA LEU A 43 4.18 -9.80 0.07
C LEU A 43 3.56 -9.75 1.46
N VAL A 44 3.50 -8.55 2.02
CA VAL A 44 2.66 -8.22 3.18
C VAL A 44 1.73 -7.09 2.74
N VAL A 45 0.44 -7.40 2.62
CA VAL A 45 -0.55 -6.42 2.17
C VAL A 45 -1.24 -5.79 3.38
N TRP A 46 -1.34 -4.48 3.37
CA TRP A 46 -2.07 -3.74 4.38
C TRP A 46 -2.89 -2.63 3.72
N ASN A 47 -3.82 -2.07 4.45
CA ASN A 47 -4.78 -1.10 3.90
C ASN A 47 -4.86 0.13 4.79
N LEU A 48 -5.09 1.30 4.16
CA LEU A 48 -5.35 2.53 4.91
C LEU A 48 -6.56 2.37 5.82
N PHE A 49 -7.61 1.73 5.31
CA PHE A 49 -8.86 1.48 6.01
C PHE A 49 -9.11 -0.01 6.10
N ALA A 50 -9.47 -0.49 7.30
CA ALA A 50 -9.76 -1.91 7.51
C ALA A 50 -11.17 -2.29 7.05
N PHE A 51 -12.07 -1.32 6.87
CA PHE A 51 -13.45 -1.55 6.47
C PHE A 51 -13.52 -2.16 5.06
N ARG A 52 -14.16 -3.32 4.95
CA ARG A 52 -14.29 -4.04 3.68
C ARG A 52 -15.41 -3.44 2.83
N ALA A 53 -15.06 -2.90 1.68
CA ALA A 53 -16.02 -2.31 0.75
C ALA A 53 -15.50 -2.40 -0.68
N THR A 54 -16.41 -2.63 -1.63
CA THR A 54 -16.07 -2.64 -3.06
C THR A 54 -16.02 -1.22 -3.62
N LEU A 55 -16.92 -0.34 -3.15
CA LEU A 55 -17.01 1.04 -3.63
C LEU A 55 -16.43 2.01 -2.61
N PRO A 56 -15.65 3.01 -3.04
CA PRO A 56 -15.15 4.04 -2.12
C PRO A 56 -16.25 4.83 -1.41
N THR A 57 -17.43 4.98 -2.02
CA THR A 57 -18.58 5.64 -1.38
C THR A 57 -19.04 4.90 -0.13
N ASP A 58 -19.08 3.57 -0.17
CA ASP A 58 -19.46 2.76 1.00
C ASP A 58 -18.46 2.90 2.13
N LEU A 59 -17.17 2.94 1.78
CA LEU A 59 -16.10 3.18 2.73
C LEU A 59 -16.30 4.51 3.47
N LYS A 60 -16.64 5.56 2.75
CA LYS A 60 -16.81 6.91 3.30
C LYS A 60 -18.03 7.06 4.19
N LEU A 61 -19.00 6.15 4.07
CA LEU A 61 -20.22 6.13 4.90
C LEU A 61 -20.05 5.26 6.16
N ALA A 62 -18.98 4.51 6.30
CA ALA A 62 -18.75 3.65 7.45
C ALA A 62 -18.53 4.47 8.73
N LEU A 63 -19.01 3.96 9.87
CA LEU A 63 -18.84 4.64 11.17
C LEU A 63 -17.37 4.66 11.61
N ASP A 64 -16.66 3.55 11.40
CA ASP A 64 -15.23 3.44 11.72
C ASP A 64 -14.51 2.76 10.55
N PRO A 65 -14.19 3.51 9.48
CA PRO A 65 -13.54 2.91 8.33
C PRO A 65 -12.10 2.47 8.59
N VAL A 66 -11.39 3.13 9.50
CA VAL A 66 -9.99 2.81 9.80
C VAL A 66 -9.85 1.47 10.51
N GLY A 67 -10.68 1.23 11.52
CA GLY A 67 -10.59 0.07 12.40
C GLY A 67 -9.66 0.29 13.60
N PRO A 68 -10.02 -0.25 14.78
CA PRO A 68 -9.31 0.05 16.01
C PRO A 68 -7.88 -0.50 16.08
N ASP A 69 -7.59 -1.58 15.36
CA ASP A 69 -6.28 -2.25 15.39
C ASP A 69 -5.46 -2.01 14.12
N ASN A 70 -5.96 -1.18 13.20
CA ASN A 70 -5.34 -1.06 11.89
C ASN A 70 -3.97 -0.38 11.92
N ASP A 71 -3.80 0.65 12.74
CA ASP A 71 -2.51 1.33 12.85
C ASP A 71 -1.43 0.37 13.38
N ALA A 72 -1.75 -0.46 14.35
CA ALA A 72 -0.83 -1.46 14.87
C ALA A 72 -0.49 -2.52 13.81
N ALA A 73 -1.47 -2.95 13.03
CA ALA A 73 -1.26 -3.90 11.94
C ALA A 73 -0.35 -3.31 10.86
N ILE A 74 -0.55 -2.05 10.49
CA ILE A 74 0.30 -1.35 9.51
C ILE A 74 1.73 -1.25 10.04
N ALA A 75 1.91 -0.85 11.30
CA ALA A 75 3.23 -0.74 11.91
C ALA A 75 3.98 -2.07 11.87
N LEU A 76 3.30 -3.18 12.18
CA LEU A 76 3.89 -4.50 12.10
C LEU A 76 4.29 -4.84 10.66
N ALA A 77 3.43 -4.56 9.69
CA ALA A 77 3.73 -4.82 8.28
C ALA A 77 4.96 -4.03 7.81
N LEU A 78 5.07 -2.76 8.22
CA LEU A 78 6.22 -1.92 7.88
C LEU A 78 7.51 -2.49 8.48
N ASP A 79 7.48 -3.00 9.70
CA ASP A 79 8.64 -3.62 10.35
C ASP A 79 9.08 -4.90 9.64
N LEU A 80 8.13 -5.66 9.08
CA LEU A 80 8.43 -6.91 8.39
C LEU A 80 8.93 -6.70 6.96
N SER A 81 8.77 -5.50 6.42
CA SER A 81 9.03 -5.23 5.00
C SER A 81 10.38 -4.56 4.80
N SER A 82 11.13 -5.02 3.79
CA SER A 82 12.37 -4.36 3.36
C SER A 82 12.10 -3.17 2.43
N ARG A 83 10.95 -3.18 1.76
CA ARG A 83 10.46 -2.10 0.90
C ARG A 83 8.95 -2.04 1.01
N THR A 84 8.39 -0.87 0.74
CA THR A 84 6.94 -0.68 0.76
C THR A 84 6.50 -0.01 -0.54
N ILE A 85 5.50 -0.62 -1.19
CA ILE A 85 4.84 -0.07 -2.37
C ILE A 85 3.54 0.57 -1.90
N LEU A 86 3.34 1.84 -2.23
CA LEU A 86 2.10 2.54 -1.93
C LEU A 86 1.23 2.56 -3.18
N ALA A 87 -0.04 2.21 -3.06
CA ALA A 87 -0.91 2.00 -4.20
C ALA A 87 -2.40 2.26 -3.89
N TRP A 88 -2.69 3.21 -3.01
CA TRP A 88 -4.06 3.44 -2.54
C TRP A 88 -4.92 4.34 -3.43
N GLY A 89 -4.34 5.10 -4.35
CA GLY A 89 -5.10 5.98 -5.25
C GLY A 89 -5.63 7.24 -4.57
N ASN A 90 -6.48 7.98 -5.29
CA ASN A 90 -6.95 9.31 -4.85
C ASN A 90 -7.79 9.28 -3.57
N HIS A 91 -8.53 8.19 -3.33
CA HIS A 91 -9.39 8.09 -2.15
C HIS A 91 -8.62 7.92 -0.84
N GLY A 92 -7.31 7.70 -0.90
CA GLY A 92 -6.46 7.67 0.29
C GLY A 92 -6.44 8.98 1.06
N ALA A 93 -6.78 10.10 0.42
CA ALA A 93 -6.88 11.40 1.08
C ALA A 93 -8.09 11.53 2.01
N PHE A 94 -9.06 10.60 1.92
CA PHE A 94 -10.26 10.66 2.75
C PHE A 94 -9.90 10.70 4.23
N ALA A 95 -10.49 11.63 4.96
CA ALA A 95 -10.28 11.86 6.39
C ALA A 95 -8.81 12.09 6.78
N GLY A 96 -7.97 12.53 5.83
CA GLY A 96 -6.54 12.76 6.07
C GLY A 96 -5.75 11.49 6.34
N ARG A 97 -6.31 10.33 6.02
CA ARG A 97 -5.74 9.03 6.39
C ARG A 97 -4.37 8.76 5.76
N ASP A 98 -4.18 9.19 4.51
CA ASP A 98 -2.89 9.07 3.82
C ASP A 98 -1.76 9.75 4.61
N ARG A 99 -2.01 10.93 5.17
CA ARG A 99 -1.01 11.67 5.93
C ARG A 99 -0.64 10.95 7.23
N VAL A 100 -1.63 10.40 7.92
CA VAL A 100 -1.40 9.61 9.14
C VAL A 100 -0.49 8.42 8.84
N VAL A 101 -0.81 7.69 7.77
CA VAL A 101 -0.05 6.49 7.41
C VAL A 101 1.34 6.83 6.86
N LEU A 102 1.48 7.92 6.12
CA LEU A 102 2.81 8.39 5.70
C LEU A 102 3.68 8.74 6.91
N GLY A 103 3.09 9.26 7.97
CA GLY A 103 3.79 9.48 9.23
C GLY A 103 4.28 8.18 9.86
N LEU A 104 3.47 7.13 9.82
CA LEU A 104 3.88 5.79 10.28
C LEU A 104 5.04 5.24 9.42
N CYS A 105 4.96 5.39 8.10
CA CYS A 105 6.01 4.96 7.20
C CYS A 105 7.33 5.67 7.52
N ASN A 106 7.27 6.98 7.76
CA ASN A 106 8.44 7.77 8.11
C ASN A 106 9.05 7.32 9.44
N ALA A 107 8.23 7.04 10.44
CA ALA A 107 8.68 6.58 11.75
C ALA A 107 9.38 5.22 11.68
N HIS A 108 8.98 4.36 10.76
CA HIS A 108 9.59 3.04 10.55
C HIS A 108 10.72 3.05 9.54
N ALA A 109 11.03 4.22 8.94
CA ALA A 109 12.14 4.43 8.01
C ALA A 109 12.18 3.44 6.85
N THR A 110 11.02 2.93 6.41
CA THR A 110 10.94 1.99 5.29
C THR A 110 11.07 2.75 3.97
N PRO A 111 11.86 2.22 3.00
CA PRO A 111 11.90 2.83 1.66
C PRO A 111 10.54 2.73 0.97
N LEU A 112 10.03 3.88 0.49
CA LEU A 112 8.74 3.95 -0.18
C LEU A 112 8.92 3.93 -1.69
N HIS A 113 8.05 3.20 -2.36
CA HIS A 113 8.02 3.08 -3.82
C HIS A 113 6.60 3.24 -4.33
N VAL A 114 6.47 3.71 -5.54
CA VAL A 114 5.19 3.85 -6.23
C VAL A 114 5.32 3.35 -7.66
N LEU A 115 4.18 2.99 -8.26
CA LEU A 115 4.08 2.65 -9.68
C LEU A 115 3.79 3.88 -10.54
N GLY A 116 3.52 4.99 -9.92
CA GLY A 116 3.20 6.27 -10.53
C GLY A 116 2.43 7.13 -9.56
N ILE A 117 2.27 8.39 -9.91
CA ILE A 117 1.52 9.37 -9.11
C ILE A 117 0.37 9.90 -9.97
N THR A 118 -0.82 9.97 -9.40
CA THR A 118 -2.01 10.50 -10.08
C THR A 118 -1.90 12.00 -10.28
N GLY A 119 -2.75 12.57 -11.12
CA GLY A 119 -2.82 14.02 -11.30
C GLY A 119 -3.09 14.79 -10.02
N GLU A 120 -3.73 14.16 -9.03
CA GLU A 120 -4.00 14.75 -7.71
C GLU A 120 -2.88 14.51 -6.70
N GLY A 121 -1.80 13.85 -7.10
CA GLY A 121 -0.62 13.67 -6.25
C GLY A 121 -0.62 12.43 -5.38
N HIS A 122 -1.42 11.42 -5.70
CA HIS A 122 -1.55 10.19 -4.91
C HIS A 122 -0.89 8.99 -5.59
N PRO A 123 -0.40 8.01 -4.82
CA PRO A 123 0.15 6.77 -5.40
C PRO A 123 -0.88 6.05 -6.27
N ARG A 124 -0.50 5.74 -7.50
CA ARG A 124 -1.40 5.06 -8.42
C ARG A 124 -1.70 3.64 -7.99
N HIS A 125 -2.97 3.25 -8.16
CA HIS A 125 -3.39 1.86 -8.04
C HIS A 125 -2.80 1.05 -9.22
N PRO A 126 -2.32 -0.20 -9.00
CA PRO A 126 -1.68 -0.98 -10.07
C PRO A 126 -2.62 -1.41 -11.20
N LEU A 127 -3.91 -1.46 -10.93
CA LEU A 127 -4.89 -1.84 -11.94
C LEU A 127 -4.84 -0.86 -13.12
N TYR A 128 -4.92 -1.39 -14.35
CA TYR A 128 -4.86 -0.63 -15.60
C TYR A 128 -3.49 -0.03 -15.96
N LEU A 129 -2.45 -0.29 -15.18
CA LEU A 129 -1.11 0.15 -15.56
C LEU A 129 -0.48 -0.83 -16.56
N PRO A 130 0.34 -0.33 -17.52
CA PRO A 130 1.08 -1.20 -18.44
C PRO A 130 1.94 -2.21 -17.69
N ARG A 131 2.09 -3.41 -18.26
CA ARG A 131 2.91 -4.48 -17.66
C ARG A 131 4.36 -4.06 -17.41
N GLY A 132 4.92 -3.21 -18.23
CA GLY A 132 6.29 -2.73 -18.08
C GLY A 132 6.47 -1.61 -17.09
N THR A 133 5.41 -1.18 -16.38
CA THR A 133 5.50 -0.09 -15.41
C THR A 133 6.47 -0.47 -14.30
N ARG A 134 7.48 0.36 -14.08
CA ARG A 134 8.54 0.10 -13.09
C ARG A 134 8.23 0.79 -11.78
N LEU A 135 8.64 0.16 -10.66
CA LEU A 135 8.66 0.79 -9.36
C LEU A 135 9.69 1.92 -9.35
N ARG A 136 9.34 3.04 -8.70
CA ARG A 136 10.28 4.13 -8.46
C ARG A 136 10.22 4.57 -7.01
N ARG A 137 11.35 5.03 -6.50
CA ARG A 137 11.41 5.62 -5.16
C ARG A 137 10.53 6.85 -5.10
N TRP A 138 9.84 7.01 -3.98
CA TRP A 138 8.99 8.18 -3.76
C TRP A 138 9.25 8.75 -2.38
N ASN A 139 9.46 10.06 -2.35
CA ASN A 139 9.54 10.81 -1.10
C ASN A 139 8.42 11.84 -1.10
N PRO A 140 7.33 11.62 -0.35
CA PRO A 140 6.18 12.52 -0.35
C PRO A 140 6.47 13.91 0.19
N LEU A 141 7.61 14.11 0.86
CA LEU A 141 8.03 15.40 1.38
C LEU A 141 8.74 16.25 0.34
N LEU A 142 9.14 15.67 -0.81
CA LEU A 142 9.78 16.44 -1.90
C LEU A 142 8.74 16.84 -2.92
N PRO A 143 8.72 18.12 -3.36
CA PRO A 143 7.80 18.56 -4.41
C PRO A 143 8.20 17.99 -5.78
N ASN A 144 7.24 17.96 -6.72
CA ASN A 144 7.47 17.68 -8.15
C ASN A 144 8.00 16.28 -8.49
N GLN A 145 7.50 15.26 -7.82
CA GLN A 145 7.87 13.86 -8.12
C GLN A 145 6.86 13.13 -9.02
N ARG A 146 6.06 13.87 -9.75
CA ARG A 146 5.05 13.31 -10.67
C ARG A 146 5.68 12.56 -11.85
#